data_30ee28ae4cd40c0bf2c479ce78cbc510
#
_entry.id   30ee28ae4cd40c0bf2c479ce78cbc510
#
_cell.length_a   1.000
_cell.length_b   1.000
_cell.length_c   1.000
_cell.angle_alpha   90.00
_cell.angle_beta   90.00
_cell.angle_gamma   90.00
#
_symmetry.space_group_name_H-M   'P 1'
#
loop_
_entity.id
_entity.type
_entity.pdbx_description
1 polymer ?
#
loop_
_entity_poly.entity_id
_entity_poly.type
_entity_poly.pdbx_seq_one_letter_code
_entity_poly.pdbx_strand_id
1 'polypeptide(L)'
;GNVQHKFLVMHFTAGSSAQESVEWLASPKAKASAHVVIGRDGSITQLVPFDRVAWHAGASSWEGYEGLNQYSLGIELDNAGKLTRQGDRWLAWFGTEYDNSDVIEAVHKFETQPAGWEVYTPEKIDSALKVAGLLIDEYGLGEVIGHEDIAPHRKCDPGPAFPMSSFRARLMGRAEDQATVYETTTDLNIRSGP
;
A
#
# COMPACT_ATOMS: atom_id res chain seq x y z
N GLY A 1 -17.42 17.69 13.22
CA GLY A 1 -18.41 16.93 12.45
C GLY A 1 -18.08 15.46 12.54
N ASN A 2 -19.07 14.59 12.49
CA ASN A 2 -18.82 13.15 12.47
C ASN A 2 -18.05 12.83 11.18
N VAL A 3 -16.94 12.14 11.32
CA VAL A 3 -16.16 11.60 10.19
C VAL A 3 -17.01 10.48 9.55
N GLN A 4 -17.22 10.55 8.25
CA GLN A 4 -17.92 9.51 7.51
C GLN A 4 -16.92 8.72 6.68
N HIS A 5 -16.31 7.70 7.29
CA HIS A 5 -15.43 6.81 6.58
C HIS A 5 -16.21 5.96 5.56
N LYS A 6 -15.74 5.95 4.32
CA LYS A 6 -16.29 5.17 3.21
C LYS A 6 -15.25 4.27 2.59
N PHE A 7 -13.99 4.68 2.65
CA PHE A 7 -12.87 4.06 1.94
C PHE A 7 -11.73 3.73 2.89
N LEU A 8 -10.98 2.70 2.56
CA LEU A 8 -9.68 2.41 3.13
C LEU A 8 -8.62 2.69 2.07
N VAL A 9 -7.68 3.57 2.35
CA VAL A 9 -6.61 3.94 1.42
C VAL A 9 -5.30 3.29 1.88
N MET A 10 -4.69 2.53 0.97
CA MET A 10 -3.41 1.88 1.19
C MET A 10 -2.27 2.74 0.67
N HIS A 11 -1.21 2.85 1.48
CA HIS A 11 -0.02 3.63 1.19
C HIS A 11 1.25 2.81 1.42
N PHE A 12 2.37 3.28 0.90
CA PHE A 12 3.68 2.96 1.42
C PHE A 12 4.35 4.21 1.99
N THR A 13 5.17 4.02 3.03
CA THR A 13 5.84 5.14 3.73
C THR A 13 6.90 5.83 2.88
N ALA A 14 7.48 5.17 1.90
CA ALA A 14 8.69 5.57 1.19
C ALA A 14 9.85 5.92 2.16
N GLY A 15 9.89 5.28 3.32
CA GLY A 15 10.84 5.52 4.39
C GLY A 15 11.86 4.40 4.55
N SER A 16 12.90 4.67 5.35
CA SER A 16 13.97 3.72 5.65
C SER A 16 13.54 2.68 6.70
N SER A 17 12.60 3.02 7.57
CA SER A 17 12.07 2.13 8.61
C SER A 17 10.69 2.57 9.11
N ALA A 18 9.97 1.62 9.72
CA ALA A 18 8.69 1.90 10.38
C ALA A 18 8.85 2.92 11.51
N GLN A 19 9.91 2.82 12.31
CA GLN A 19 10.18 3.72 13.43
C GLN A 19 10.35 5.17 12.96
N GLU A 20 11.18 5.41 11.96
CA GLU A 20 11.40 6.76 11.41
C GLU A 20 10.12 7.31 10.77
N SER A 21 9.34 6.46 10.09
CA SER A 21 8.06 6.84 9.50
C SER A 21 7.03 7.22 10.56
N VAL A 22 6.96 6.47 11.68
CA VAL A 22 6.10 6.78 12.83
C VAL A 22 6.50 8.12 13.45
N GLU A 23 7.79 8.33 13.72
CA GLU A 23 8.30 9.59 14.29
C GLU A 23 8.02 10.79 13.39
N TRP A 24 8.21 10.61 12.07
CA TRP A 24 7.90 11.64 11.10
C TRP A 24 6.42 11.98 11.06
N LEU A 25 5.53 10.98 10.88
CA LEU A 25 4.08 11.19 10.79
C LEU A 25 3.45 11.67 12.10
N ALA A 26 4.07 11.40 13.24
CA ALA A 26 3.67 11.96 14.53
C ALA A 26 4.15 13.41 14.73
N SER A 27 5.07 13.89 13.89
CA SER A 27 5.61 15.24 14.01
C SER A 27 4.73 16.26 13.27
N PRO A 28 4.44 17.42 13.90
CA PRO A 28 3.75 18.53 13.23
C PRO A 28 4.48 19.06 11.98
N LYS A 29 5.77 18.77 11.84
CA LYS A 29 6.58 19.18 10.70
C LYS A 29 6.21 18.40 9.42
N ALA A 30 5.68 17.20 9.54
CA ALA A 30 5.30 16.36 8.40
C ALA A 30 4.19 16.97 7.56
N LYS A 31 3.28 17.74 8.16
CA LYS A 31 2.04 18.24 7.54
C LYS A 31 1.24 17.13 6.84
N ALA A 32 1.45 15.92 7.31
CA ALA A 32 0.78 14.67 6.90
C ALA A 32 0.61 13.79 8.14
N SER A 33 -0.35 12.91 8.11
CA SER A 33 -0.58 11.92 9.16
C SER A 33 -1.33 10.73 8.60
N ALA A 34 -1.22 9.58 9.24
CA ALA A 34 -1.97 8.37 8.90
C ALA A 34 -2.62 7.78 10.15
N HIS A 35 -3.59 6.90 9.98
CA HIS A 35 -4.22 6.26 11.12
C HIS A 35 -3.33 5.14 11.69
N VAL A 36 -2.72 4.36 10.81
CA VAL A 36 -1.90 3.19 11.17
C VAL A 36 -0.64 3.15 10.33
N VAL A 37 0.48 2.75 10.94
CA VAL A 37 1.71 2.33 10.28
C VAL A 37 1.93 0.85 10.57
N ILE A 38 2.26 0.06 9.56
CA ILE A 38 2.58 -1.37 9.68
C ILE A 38 4.02 -1.61 9.23
N GLY A 39 4.82 -2.15 10.14
CA GLY A 39 6.23 -2.46 9.92
C GLY A 39 6.48 -3.67 9.03
N ARG A 40 7.73 -3.86 8.59
CA ARG A 40 8.16 -5.04 7.79
C ARG A 40 7.95 -6.36 8.53
N ASP A 41 8.05 -6.33 9.86
CA ASP A 41 7.83 -7.46 10.77
C ASP A 41 6.34 -7.69 11.10
N GLY A 42 5.44 -6.89 10.52
CA GLY A 42 4.01 -6.93 10.81
C GLY A 42 3.60 -6.18 12.08
N SER A 43 4.52 -5.48 12.75
CA SER A 43 4.19 -4.63 13.90
C SER A 43 3.21 -3.52 13.49
N ILE A 44 2.25 -3.19 14.38
CA ILE A 44 1.18 -2.24 14.11
C ILE A 44 1.29 -1.07 15.08
N THR A 45 1.35 0.15 14.55
CA THR A 45 1.34 1.38 15.35
C THR A 45 0.19 2.27 14.93
N GLN A 46 -0.72 2.57 15.84
CA GLN A 46 -1.78 3.56 15.64
C GLN A 46 -1.27 4.95 15.97
N LEU A 47 -1.47 5.92 15.06
CA LEU A 47 -1.05 7.31 15.22
C LEU A 47 -2.23 8.25 15.42
N VAL A 48 -3.25 8.13 14.57
CA VAL A 48 -4.45 8.95 14.63
C VAL A 48 -5.63 8.07 15.04
N PRO A 49 -6.45 8.48 16.03
CA PRO A 49 -7.69 7.78 16.35
C PRO A 49 -8.61 7.66 15.13
N PHE A 50 -9.31 6.54 15.00
CA PHE A 50 -10.14 6.28 13.81
C PHE A 50 -11.38 7.18 13.73
N ASP A 51 -11.78 7.85 14.79
CA ASP A 51 -12.83 8.86 14.80
C ASP A 51 -12.36 10.27 14.43
N ARG A 52 -11.10 10.40 14.02
CA ARG A 52 -10.46 11.65 13.61
C ARG A 52 -10.02 11.60 12.15
N VAL A 53 -9.92 12.77 11.54
CA VAL A 53 -9.35 12.92 10.19
C VAL A 53 -7.84 12.85 10.25
N ALA A 54 -7.24 11.94 9.47
CA ALA A 54 -5.81 11.96 9.20
C ALA A 54 -5.53 12.58 7.82
N TRP A 55 -4.36 13.18 7.66
CA TRP A 55 -3.97 13.89 6.44
C TRP A 55 -3.04 13.02 5.60
N HIS A 56 -3.59 11.97 4.99
CA HIS A 56 -2.83 10.98 4.20
C HIS A 56 -3.10 11.05 2.69
N ALA A 57 -4.28 11.51 2.27
CA ALA A 57 -4.69 11.48 0.87
C ALA A 57 -4.33 12.76 0.08
N GLY A 58 -4.21 13.92 0.77
CA GLY A 58 -3.93 15.19 0.12
C GLY A 58 -5.01 15.58 -0.89
N ALA A 59 -4.61 16.27 -1.97
CA ALA A 59 -5.49 16.54 -3.10
C ALA A 59 -5.83 15.22 -3.81
N SER A 60 -7.07 14.81 -3.77
CA SER A 60 -7.52 13.47 -4.17
C SER A 60 -8.99 13.47 -4.53
N SER A 61 -9.39 12.55 -5.41
CA SER A 61 -10.79 12.35 -5.79
C SER A 61 -11.07 10.88 -6.09
N TRP A 62 -12.26 10.40 -5.74
CA TRP A 62 -12.72 9.04 -6.00
C TRP A 62 -14.25 8.97 -5.95
N GLU A 63 -14.88 8.35 -6.97
CA GLU A 63 -16.34 8.15 -7.03
C GLU A 63 -17.18 9.39 -6.70
N GLY A 64 -16.75 10.57 -7.14
CA GLY A 64 -17.44 11.84 -6.89
C GLY A 64 -17.12 12.48 -5.53
N TYR A 65 -16.28 11.87 -4.71
CA TYR A 65 -15.76 12.47 -3.49
C TYR A 65 -14.44 13.19 -3.78
N GLU A 66 -14.26 14.38 -3.22
CA GLU A 66 -13.03 15.14 -3.28
C GLU A 66 -12.43 15.33 -1.88
N GLY A 67 -11.09 15.34 -1.78
CA GLY A 67 -10.42 15.50 -0.50
C GLY A 67 -10.63 14.30 0.42
N LEU A 68 -10.18 13.14 -0.01
CA LEU A 68 -10.45 11.82 0.61
C LEU A 68 -10.05 11.70 2.08
N ASN A 69 -9.23 12.62 2.64
CA ASN A 69 -8.97 12.67 4.07
C ASN A 69 -10.25 12.69 4.92
N GLN A 70 -11.33 13.28 4.42
CA GLN A 70 -12.62 13.39 5.14
C GLN A 70 -13.45 12.11 5.07
N TYR A 71 -13.12 11.22 4.14
CA TYR A 71 -13.95 10.07 3.79
C TYR A 71 -13.22 8.74 3.91
N SER A 72 -11.96 8.74 4.37
CA SER A 72 -11.17 7.51 4.39
C SER A 72 -10.31 7.35 5.63
N LEU A 73 -10.01 6.09 5.93
CA LEU A 73 -8.93 5.69 6.81
C LEU A 73 -7.68 5.39 5.97
N GLY A 74 -6.50 5.74 6.47
CA GLY A 74 -5.22 5.50 5.78
C GLY A 74 -4.33 4.54 6.55
N ILE A 75 -3.83 3.52 5.85
CA ILE A 75 -2.81 2.57 6.34
C ILE A 75 -1.53 2.79 5.56
N GLU A 76 -0.46 3.07 6.27
CA GLU A 76 0.91 3.19 5.77
C GLU A 76 1.66 1.88 5.99
N LEU A 77 2.22 1.33 4.94
CA LEU A 77 3.04 0.12 4.98
C LEU A 77 4.52 0.52 4.89
N ASP A 78 5.32 0.11 5.87
CA ASP A 78 6.77 0.37 5.86
C ASP A 78 7.43 -0.31 4.66
N ASN A 79 7.73 0.47 3.63
CA ASN A 79 8.26 0.00 2.36
C ASN A 79 8.92 1.19 1.65
N ALA A 80 10.08 0.97 1.02
CA ALA A 80 10.80 2.00 0.29
C ALA A 80 10.07 2.48 -0.97
N GLY A 81 9.13 1.68 -1.47
CA GLY A 81 8.40 1.97 -2.69
C GLY A 81 9.25 1.81 -3.94
N LYS A 82 9.28 2.86 -4.75
CA LYS A 82 9.99 2.88 -6.03
C LYS A 82 11.49 2.99 -5.85
N LEU A 83 12.24 2.12 -6.55
CA LEU A 83 13.69 2.01 -6.50
C LEU A 83 14.30 2.31 -7.88
N THR A 84 15.51 2.84 -7.86
CA THR A 84 16.30 3.13 -9.07
C THR A 84 17.40 2.10 -9.22
N ARG A 85 17.61 1.59 -10.44
CA ARG A 85 18.68 0.65 -10.71
C ARG A 85 20.04 1.36 -10.71
N GLN A 86 21.00 0.77 -9.99
CA GLN A 86 22.39 1.22 -9.96
C GLN A 86 23.32 0.00 -10.09
N GLY A 87 23.84 -0.25 -11.28
CA GLY A 87 24.60 -1.46 -11.57
C GLY A 87 23.75 -2.70 -11.34
N ASP A 88 24.23 -3.58 -10.45
CA ASP A 88 23.56 -4.84 -10.11
C ASP A 88 22.60 -4.72 -8.89
N ARG A 89 22.46 -3.53 -8.33
CA ARG A 89 21.66 -3.24 -7.15
C ARG A 89 20.51 -2.29 -7.44
N TRP A 90 19.57 -2.22 -6.52
CA TRP A 90 18.50 -1.25 -6.50
C TRP A 90 18.70 -0.27 -5.35
N LEU A 91 18.50 1.02 -5.62
CA LEU A 91 18.76 2.09 -4.66
C LEU A 91 17.47 2.83 -4.33
N ALA A 92 17.15 2.94 -3.04
CA ALA A 92 16.09 3.82 -2.55
C ALA A 92 16.55 5.29 -2.57
N TRP A 93 15.61 6.21 -2.63
CA TRP A 93 15.91 7.64 -2.65
C TRP A 93 16.69 8.14 -1.41
N PHE A 94 16.56 7.43 -0.30
CA PHE A 94 17.28 7.72 0.95
C PHE A 94 18.64 6.99 1.07
N GLY A 95 19.10 6.35 0.00
CA GLY A 95 20.46 5.80 -0.13
C GLY A 95 20.64 4.34 0.27
N THR A 96 19.61 3.65 0.75
CA THR A 96 19.69 2.21 1.06
C THR A 96 19.68 1.39 -0.23
N GLU A 97 20.57 0.40 -0.30
CA GLU A 97 20.63 -0.58 -1.37
C GLU A 97 19.77 -1.80 -1.06
N TYR A 98 19.15 -2.35 -2.11
CA TYR A 98 18.32 -3.56 -2.06
C TYR A 98 18.86 -4.61 -3.02
N ASP A 99 18.85 -5.87 -2.59
CA ASP A 99 19.18 -7.01 -3.43
C ASP A 99 18.04 -7.32 -4.41
N ASN A 100 18.37 -7.99 -5.53
CA ASN A 100 17.38 -8.37 -6.53
C ASN A 100 16.27 -9.29 -5.98
N SER A 101 16.55 -10.05 -4.90
CA SER A 101 15.55 -10.90 -4.23
C SER A 101 14.45 -10.12 -3.54
N ASP A 102 14.72 -8.87 -3.16
CA ASP A 102 13.81 -8.01 -2.40
C ASP A 102 13.07 -7.02 -3.29
N VAL A 103 13.22 -7.14 -4.60
CA VAL A 103 12.69 -6.18 -5.58
C VAL A 103 12.01 -6.89 -6.74
N ILE A 104 10.86 -6.39 -7.13
CA ILE A 104 10.27 -6.71 -8.45
C ILE A 104 10.51 -5.54 -9.40
N GLU A 105 10.79 -5.86 -10.67
CA GLU A 105 10.81 -4.89 -11.75
C GLU A 105 9.44 -4.87 -12.43
N ALA A 106 8.76 -3.73 -12.38
CA ALA A 106 7.41 -3.59 -12.94
C ALA A 106 7.16 -2.18 -13.45
N VAL A 107 6.23 -2.06 -14.40
CA VAL A 107 5.73 -0.76 -14.88
C VAL A 107 4.53 -0.38 -14.01
N HIS A 108 4.57 0.80 -13.40
CA HIS A 108 3.44 1.35 -12.68
C HIS A 108 2.30 1.68 -13.65
N LYS A 109 1.04 1.45 -13.23
CA LYS A 109 -0.15 1.59 -14.11
C LYS A 109 -0.31 2.98 -14.77
N PHE A 110 0.29 4.02 -14.21
CA PHE A 110 0.28 5.39 -14.76
C PHE A 110 1.64 5.82 -15.31
N GLU A 111 2.57 4.90 -15.50
CA GLU A 111 3.90 5.16 -16.05
C GLU A 111 4.14 4.31 -17.30
N THR A 112 5.20 4.60 -18.04
CA THR A 112 5.54 3.89 -19.28
C THR A 112 6.89 3.14 -19.19
N GLN A 113 7.66 3.41 -18.14
CA GLN A 113 8.97 2.81 -17.94
C GLN A 113 8.97 1.90 -16.71
N PRO A 114 9.66 0.76 -16.76
CA PRO A 114 9.82 -0.09 -15.59
C PRO A 114 10.69 0.57 -14.53
N ALA A 115 10.43 0.24 -13.27
CA ALA A 115 11.25 0.58 -12.13
C ALA A 115 11.31 -0.61 -11.16
N GLY A 116 12.26 -0.59 -10.24
CA GLY A 116 12.26 -1.51 -9.12
C GLY A 116 11.23 -1.10 -8.07
N TRP A 117 10.64 -2.08 -7.41
CA TRP A 117 9.70 -1.89 -6.31
C TRP A 117 10.02 -2.88 -5.21
N GLU A 118 10.22 -2.37 -3.98
CA GLU A 118 10.46 -3.25 -2.83
C GLU A 118 9.26 -4.16 -2.62
N VAL A 119 9.52 -5.47 -2.45
CA VAL A 119 8.47 -6.45 -2.16
C VAL A 119 7.89 -6.25 -0.76
N TYR A 120 6.63 -6.57 -0.59
CA TYR A 120 5.98 -6.56 0.72
C TYR A 120 6.18 -7.91 1.41
N THR A 121 6.62 -7.90 2.67
CA THR A 121 6.78 -9.13 3.45
C THR A 121 5.43 -9.79 3.73
N PRO A 122 5.38 -11.12 3.84
CA PRO A 122 4.15 -11.83 4.22
C PRO A 122 3.56 -11.33 5.54
N GLU A 123 4.41 -11.08 6.54
CA GLU A 123 4.01 -10.59 7.86
C GLU A 123 3.31 -9.23 7.77
N LYS A 124 3.82 -8.33 6.93
CA LYS A 124 3.22 -7.03 6.67
C LYS A 124 1.84 -7.15 6.01
N ILE A 125 1.74 -8.00 4.98
CA ILE A 125 0.47 -8.24 4.27
C ILE A 125 -0.56 -8.89 5.21
N ASP A 126 -0.17 -9.85 6.02
CA ASP A 126 -1.06 -10.51 6.98
C ASP A 126 -1.57 -9.54 8.06
N SER A 127 -0.71 -8.68 8.59
CA SER A 127 -1.11 -7.63 9.53
C SER A 127 -2.02 -6.60 8.87
N ALA A 128 -1.71 -6.19 7.63
CA ALA A 128 -2.56 -5.27 6.87
C ALA A 128 -3.96 -5.85 6.62
N LEU A 129 -4.07 -7.13 6.27
CA LEU A 129 -5.36 -7.81 6.10
C LEU A 129 -6.17 -7.86 7.40
N LYS A 130 -5.54 -8.16 8.53
CA LYS A 130 -6.20 -8.18 9.84
C LYS A 130 -6.74 -6.80 10.22
N VAL A 131 -5.90 -5.76 10.10
CA VAL A 131 -6.30 -4.38 10.41
C VAL A 131 -7.40 -3.91 9.46
N ALA A 132 -7.23 -4.13 8.15
CA ALA A 132 -8.20 -3.74 7.14
C ALA A 132 -9.56 -4.42 7.37
N GLY A 133 -9.57 -5.72 7.64
CA GLY A 133 -10.81 -6.46 7.94
C GLY A 133 -11.54 -5.88 9.14
N LEU A 134 -10.84 -5.65 10.25
CA LEU A 134 -11.43 -5.03 11.45
C LEU A 134 -12.01 -3.64 11.17
N LEU A 135 -11.31 -2.81 10.38
CA LEU A 135 -11.76 -1.46 10.03
C LEU A 135 -12.97 -1.49 9.08
N ILE A 136 -12.99 -2.42 8.13
CA ILE A 136 -14.13 -2.62 7.22
C ILE A 136 -15.37 -3.01 8.01
N ASP A 137 -15.25 -3.98 8.92
CA ASP A 137 -16.35 -4.48 9.73
C ASP A 137 -16.89 -3.41 10.70
N GLU A 138 -15.98 -2.68 11.38
CA GLU A 138 -16.37 -1.68 12.40
C GLU A 138 -16.98 -0.42 11.77
N TYR A 139 -16.42 0.06 10.64
CA TYR A 139 -16.82 1.34 10.03
C TYR A 139 -17.67 1.18 8.77
N GLY A 140 -17.95 -0.04 8.33
CA GLY A 140 -18.75 -0.30 7.13
C GLY A 140 -18.09 0.26 5.86
N LEU A 141 -16.76 0.12 5.73
CA LEU A 141 -16.03 0.67 4.59
C LEU A 141 -16.43 -0.07 3.31
N GLY A 142 -16.79 0.68 2.28
CA GLY A 142 -17.30 0.13 1.02
C GLY A 142 -16.20 -0.34 0.06
N GLU A 143 -14.99 0.17 0.22
CA GLU A 143 -13.92 -0.13 -0.74
C GLU A 143 -12.51 0.07 -0.15
N VAL A 144 -11.56 -0.73 -0.67
CA VAL A 144 -10.12 -0.59 -0.43
C VAL A 144 -9.47 -0.09 -1.71
N ILE A 145 -8.74 1.01 -1.64
CA ILE A 145 -8.15 1.70 -2.80
C ILE A 145 -6.69 2.07 -2.54
N GLY A 146 -5.91 2.24 -3.60
CA GLY A 146 -4.55 2.75 -3.51
C GLY A 146 -4.53 4.28 -3.54
N HIS A 147 -3.51 4.89 -2.94
CA HIS A 147 -3.30 6.32 -3.07
C HIS A 147 -3.10 6.74 -4.54
N GLU A 148 -2.49 5.88 -5.34
CA GLU A 148 -2.35 6.05 -6.78
C GLU A 148 -3.68 6.12 -7.53
N ASP A 149 -4.74 5.46 -7.03
CA ASP A 149 -6.08 5.49 -7.64
C ASP A 149 -6.75 6.85 -7.43
N ILE A 150 -6.63 7.41 -6.25
CA ILE A 150 -7.28 8.66 -5.85
C ILE A 150 -6.49 9.92 -6.20
N ALA A 151 -5.22 9.75 -6.57
CA ALA A 151 -4.32 10.83 -6.94
C ALA A 151 -3.39 10.42 -8.10
N PRO A 152 -3.96 9.99 -9.26
CA PRO A 152 -3.19 9.50 -10.40
C PRO A 152 -2.17 10.54 -10.86
N HIS A 153 -1.03 10.08 -11.36
CA HIS A 153 0.13 10.89 -11.80
C HIS A 153 0.83 11.71 -10.70
N ARG A 154 0.22 11.84 -9.51
CA ARG A 154 0.84 12.51 -8.36
C ARG A 154 1.41 11.51 -7.37
N LYS A 155 0.79 10.35 -7.27
CA LYS A 155 1.13 9.28 -6.32
C LYS A 155 1.29 7.94 -7.02
N CYS A 156 2.16 7.10 -6.48
CA CYS A 156 2.43 5.77 -6.99
C CYS A 156 2.32 4.67 -5.92
N ASP A 157 1.90 5.05 -4.71
CA ASP A 157 1.69 4.10 -3.61
C ASP A 157 0.26 3.51 -3.64
N PRO A 158 0.09 2.24 -3.28
CA PRO A 158 1.08 1.30 -2.77
C PRO A 158 1.92 0.60 -3.86
N GLY A 159 1.74 0.93 -5.13
CA GLY A 159 2.54 0.48 -6.28
C GLY A 159 2.33 -0.97 -6.69
N PRO A 160 2.98 -1.40 -7.80
CA PRO A 160 2.75 -2.69 -8.42
C PRO A 160 3.25 -3.90 -7.61
N ALA A 161 4.10 -3.69 -6.59
CA ALA A 161 4.50 -4.75 -5.67
C ALA A 161 3.42 -5.10 -4.64
N PHE A 162 2.44 -4.21 -4.42
CA PHE A 162 1.33 -4.49 -3.52
C PHE A 162 0.27 -5.33 -4.21
N PRO A 163 -0.13 -6.48 -3.64
CA PRO A 163 -1.08 -7.40 -4.28
C PRO A 163 -2.53 -6.92 -4.13
N MET A 164 -2.87 -5.73 -4.66
CA MET A 164 -4.17 -5.08 -4.43
C MET A 164 -5.36 -5.96 -4.79
N SER A 165 -5.34 -6.64 -5.94
CA SER A 165 -6.46 -7.47 -6.38
C SER A 165 -6.75 -8.61 -5.41
N SER A 166 -5.73 -9.38 -5.01
CA SER A 166 -5.90 -10.47 -4.04
C SER A 166 -6.21 -9.95 -2.63
N PHE A 167 -5.68 -8.78 -2.25
CA PHE A 167 -5.99 -8.12 -0.99
C PHE A 167 -7.47 -7.74 -0.91
N ARG A 168 -8.01 -7.10 -1.95
CA ARG A 168 -9.45 -6.78 -2.07
C ARG A 168 -10.32 -8.03 -2.08
N ALA A 169 -9.95 -9.05 -2.86
CA ALA A 169 -10.72 -10.29 -2.94
C ALA A 169 -10.85 -10.99 -1.59
N ARG A 170 -9.80 -10.98 -0.77
CA ARG A 170 -9.80 -11.55 0.59
C ARG A 170 -10.67 -10.76 1.57
N LEU A 171 -10.78 -9.45 1.43
CA LEU A 171 -11.51 -8.56 2.33
C LEU A 171 -12.96 -8.35 1.91
N MET A 172 -13.20 -8.15 0.62
CA MET A 172 -14.48 -7.70 0.10
C MET A 172 -15.24 -8.80 -0.63
N GLY A 173 -14.60 -9.93 -0.96
CA GLY A 173 -15.20 -11.06 -1.69
C GLY A 173 -15.68 -10.70 -3.10
N ARG A 174 -15.14 -9.64 -3.73
CA ARG A 174 -15.53 -9.20 -5.07
C ARG A 174 -14.96 -10.14 -6.14
N ALA A 175 -15.85 -10.70 -6.97
CA ALA A 175 -15.46 -11.56 -8.10
C ALA A 175 -14.55 -10.84 -9.12
N GLU A 176 -14.70 -9.52 -9.24
CA GLU A 176 -13.92 -8.67 -10.14
C GLU A 176 -12.44 -8.57 -9.75
N ASP A 177 -12.14 -8.79 -8.47
CA ASP A 177 -10.78 -8.78 -7.92
C ASP A 177 -10.14 -10.19 -7.88
N GLN A 178 -10.81 -11.22 -8.40
CA GLN A 178 -10.19 -12.54 -8.52
C GLN A 178 -9.04 -12.47 -9.52
N ALA A 179 -7.90 -13.04 -9.11
CA ALA A 179 -6.72 -13.09 -9.96
C ALA A 179 -7.08 -13.60 -11.35
N THR A 180 -6.66 -12.89 -12.39
CA THR A 180 -6.79 -13.36 -13.76
C THR A 180 -6.10 -14.71 -13.87
N VAL A 181 -6.88 -15.77 -14.05
CA VAL A 181 -6.34 -17.11 -14.27
C VAL A 181 -5.79 -17.13 -15.68
N TYR A 182 -4.47 -17.18 -15.80
CA TYR A 182 -3.82 -17.40 -17.10
C TYR A 182 -3.82 -18.90 -17.36
N GLU A 183 -4.47 -19.34 -18.42
CA GLU A 183 -4.25 -20.68 -18.98
C GLU A 183 -2.87 -20.70 -19.64
N THR A 184 -2.02 -21.63 -19.22
CA THR A 184 -0.76 -21.86 -19.90
C THR A 184 -1.04 -22.58 -21.22
N THR A 185 -0.55 -22.02 -22.31
CA THR A 185 -0.67 -22.60 -23.65
C THR A 185 0.35 -23.73 -23.91
N THR A 186 1.16 -24.07 -22.92
CA THR A 186 2.15 -25.15 -22.97
C THR A 186 2.17 -25.91 -21.65
N ASP A 187 2.48 -27.21 -21.72
CA ASP A 187 2.59 -28.09 -20.56
C ASP A 187 3.64 -27.56 -19.57
N LEU A 188 3.18 -27.15 -18.38
CA LEU A 188 4.05 -26.81 -17.25
C LEU A 188 4.55 -28.12 -16.62
N ASN A 189 5.83 -28.43 -16.82
CA ASN A 189 6.50 -29.48 -16.06
C ASN A 189 6.68 -29.01 -14.62
N ILE A 190 5.72 -29.30 -13.76
CA ILE A 190 5.86 -29.16 -12.32
C ILE A 190 6.75 -30.32 -11.85
N ARG A 191 8.04 -30.05 -11.63
CA ARG A 191 8.90 -30.98 -10.94
C ARG A 191 8.49 -30.99 -9.46
N SER A 192 7.86 -32.08 -9.03
CA SER A 192 7.79 -32.40 -7.62
C SER A 192 9.25 -32.54 -7.13
N GLY A 193 9.69 -31.67 -6.24
CA GLY A 193 10.99 -31.79 -5.58
C GLY A 193 11.09 -33.08 -4.77
N PRO A 194 12.31 -33.47 -4.41
CA PRO A 194 12.57 -34.69 -3.67
C PRO A 194 11.93 -34.71 -2.29
#